data_3ecbe0f31fc6ae66a2f3008b1cc2826b
#
_entry.id   3ecbe0f31fc6ae66a2f3008b1cc2826b
#
_cell.length_a   1.000
_cell.length_b   1.000
_cell.length_c   1.000
_cell.angle_alpha   90.00
_cell.angle_beta   90.00
_cell.angle_gamma   90.00
#
_symmetry.space_group_name_H-M   'P 1'
#
loop_
_entity.id
_entity.type
_entity.pdbx_description
1 polymer ?
#
loop_
_entity_poly.entity_id
_entity_poly.type
_entity_poly.pdbx_seq_one_letter_code
_entity_poly.pdbx_strand_id
1 'polypeptide(L)'
;MKKQQICILGSTGSIGTQALDVIRQHSDRYEVYCLTANNSVEKLAQQAREFKPAAVVIANEAHYDALQQLLNDLPEIKVYAGKEALEQIVSASPIDMVLAAMVGFSGLVPTINAIKAHKKICLANKETLVVAGELICNLAKENHVPILPVDSEHSAIFQSIVGDADNKIEKILLTCSGGPFRLFSHEQLKTVTAADALKHPTWDMGAKITIDSASLMNKGFEIIEAKWLFGVPADRIQVLIHPQSIVHSAVEFIDGAVKAQLGVPDMRLPIQYAFSFPERLYLKGERLDLFKQQRLEFFEPDTNKFKCLALAYEAIDKGGNMPCILNAANEVVNAAFRRNECSFLGMADVIEQTMQRATFDKNPNLDVYLQTDAEARTIAQRLVLKASTL
;
A
#
# COMPACT_ATOMS: atom_id res chain seq x y z
N MET A 1 25.15 3.69 -19.37
CA MET A 1 23.69 3.87 -19.65
C MET A 1 23.21 5.14 -18.93
N LYS A 2 22.19 5.82 -19.43
CA LYS A 2 21.57 6.94 -18.70
C LYS A 2 20.89 6.35 -17.45
N LYS A 3 21.12 6.96 -16.27
CA LYS A 3 20.44 6.54 -15.04
C LYS A 3 18.95 6.87 -15.12
N GLN A 4 18.12 6.00 -14.56
CA GLN A 4 16.68 6.25 -14.44
C GLN A 4 16.41 7.22 -13.30
N GLN A 5 15.61 8.25 -13.58
CA GLN A 5 15.25 9.31 -12.65
C GLN A 5 14.01 8.91 -11.87
N ILE A 6 14.11 8.82 -10.54
CA ILE A 6 13.04 8.32 -9.67
C ILE A 6 12.47 9.46 -8.83
N CYS A 7 11.15 9.60 -8.84
CA CYS A 7 10.41 10.38 -7.86
C CYS A 7 9.86 9.45 -6.77
N ILE A 8 10.15 9.75 -5.49
CA ILE A 8 9.67 8.94 -4.35
C ILE A 8 8.62 9.74 -3.59
N LEU A 9 7.37 9.33 -3.71
CA LEU A 9 6.27 9.84 -2.91
C LEU A 9 6.26 9.16 -1.54
N GLY A 10 6.57 9.90 -0.47
CA GLY A 10 6.68 9.37 0.89
C GLY A 10 8.05 8.77 1.22
N SER A 11 9.14 9.45 0.84
CA SER A 11 10.51 8.97 1.01
C SER A 11 10.94 8.70 2.45
N THR A 12 10.33 9.38 3.42
CA THR A 12 10.64 9.25 4.85
C THR A 12 9.94 8.08 5.54
N GLY A 13 8.97 7.43 4.85
CA GLY A 13 8.26 6.25 5.32
C GLY A 13 9.09 4.97 5.23
N SER A 14 8.52 3.84 5.68
CA SER A 14 9.20 2.53 5.66
C SER A 14 9.60 2.11 4.24
N ILE A 15 8.69 2.19 3.27
CA ILE A 15 8.97 1.83 1.87
C ILE A 15 9.95 2.82 1.24
N GLY A 16 9.77 4.12 1.47
CA GLY A 16 10.65 5.14 0.90
C GLY A 16 12.10 5.00 1.36
N THR A 17 12.34 4.72 2.65
CA THR A 17 13.69 4.51 3.17
C THR A 17 14.34 3.25 2.61
N GLN A 18 13.59 2.16 2.44
CA GLN A 18 14.08 0.93 1.83
C GLN A 18 14.33 1.10 0.32
N ALA A 19 13.53 1.94 -0.36
CA ALA A 19 13.77 2.30 -1.76
C ALA A 19 15.07 3.09 -1.93
N LEU A 20 15.38 4.00 -1.00
CA LEU A 20 16.65 4.72 -1.00
C LEU A 20 17.83 3.78 -0.74
N ASP A 21 17.66 2.73 0.08
CA ASP A 21 18.70 1.71 0.24
C ASP A 21 18.94 0.92 -1.07
N VAL A 22 17.88 0.56 -1.79
CA VAL A 22 18.01 -0.07 -3.11
C VAL A 22 18.73 0.86 -4.11
N ILE A 23 18.37 2.14 -4.15
CA ILE A 23 19.00 3.13 -5.04
C ILE A 23 20.49 3.27 -4.70
N ARG A 24 20.84 3.29 -3.41
CA ARG A 24 22.23 3.35 -2.94
C ARG A 24 23.04 2.14 -3.42
N GLN A 25 22.45 0.94 -3.40
CA GLN A 25 23.10 -0.29 -3.87
C GLN A 25 23.28 -0.31 -5.40
N HIS A 26 22.48 0.44 -6.15
CA HIS A 26 22.48 0.49 -7.61
C HIS A 26 22.58 1.94 -8.14
N SER A 27 23.47 2.72 -7.55
CA SER A 27 23.70 4.13 -7.89
C SER A 27 24.25 4.35 -9.30
N ASP A 28 24.71 3.29 -9.98
CA ASP A 28 25.06 3.27 -11.39
C ASP A 28 23.84 3.25 -12.33
N ARG A 29 22.68 2.81 -11.83
CA ARG A 29 21.42 2.64 -12.60
C ARG A 29 20.35 3.69 -12.28
N TYR A 30 20.28 4.11 -11.01
CA TYR A 30 19.20 4.95 -10.49
C TYR A 30 19.72 6.26 -9.92
N GLU A 31 18.92 7.29 -10.06
CA GLU A 31 19.14 8.62 -9.48
C GLU A 31 17.82 9.16 -8.94
N VAL A 32 17.88 9.82 -7.79
CA VAL A 32 16.70 10.43 -7.17
C VAL A 32 16.47 11.80 -7.78
N TYR A 33 15.35 11.98 -8.48
CA TYR A 33 14.95 13.28 -8.99
C TYR A 33 14.17 14.09 -7.94
N CYS A 34 13.26 13.46 -7.22
CA CYS A 34 12.44 14.13 -6.21
C CYS A 34 12.19 13.23 -5.00
N LEU A 35 12.24 13.84 -3.82
CA LEU A 35 11.83 13.24 -2.54
C LEU A 35 10.65 14.01 -1.96
N THR A 36 9.68 13.30 -1.39
CA THR A 36 8.54 13.95 -0.72
C THR A 36 8.31 13.40 0.68
N ALA A 37 7.84 14.26 1.57
CA ALA A 37 7.37 13.89 2.91
C ALA A 37 6.16 14.72 3.30
N ASN A 38 5.43 14.30 4.36
CA ASN A 38 4.34 15.10 4.91
C ASN A 38 4.83 16.07 5.99
N ASN A 39 5.39 15.53 7.11
CA ASN A 39 5.81 16.32 8.27
C ASN A 39 7.28 16.11 8.67
N SER A 40 7.97 15.13 8.10
CA SER A 40 9.31 14.72 8.56
C SER A 40 10.40 15.59 7.93
N VAL A 41 10.54 16.81 8.41
CA VAL A 41 11.44 17.84 7.86
C VAL A 41 12.90 17.42 7.92
N GLU A 42 13.39 17.06 9.11
CA GLU A 42 14.80 16.71 9.35
C GLU A 42 15.22 15.49 8.55
N LYS A 43 14.35 14.46 8.52
CA LYS A 43 14.64 13.24 7.76
C LYS A 43 14.64 13.50 6.26
N LEU A 44 13.72 14.33 5.75
CA LEU A 44 13.70 14.73 4.35
C LEU A 44 14.95 15.53 3.97
N ALA A 45 15.37 16.49 4.82
CA ALA A 45 16.58 17.26 4.61
C ALA A 45 17.84 16.36 4.63
N GLN A 46 17.91 15.38 5.54
CA GLN A 46 19.01 14.41 5.56
C GLN A 46 19.06 13.59 4.28
N GLN A 47 17.92 13.09 3.81
CA GLN A 47 17.83 12.35 2.54
C GLN A 47 18.22 13.23 1.34
N ALA A 48 17.79 14.49 1.33
CA ALA A 48 18.14 15.45 0.28
C ALA A 48 19.66 15.72 0.23
N ARG A 49 20.33 15.84 1.38
CA ARG A 49 21.78 16.00 1.44
C ARG A 49 22.54 14.78 0.91
N GLU A 50 22.04 13.59 1.18
CA GLU A 50 22.67 12.34 0.73
C GLU A 50 22.49 12.11 -0.77
N PHE A 51 21.24 12.22 -1.25
CA PHE A 51 20.87 11.83 -2.62
C PHE A 51 20.88 12.99 -3.61
N LYS A 52 20.99 14.24 -3.16
CA LYS A 52 21.07 15.46 -3.94
C LYS A 52 20.01 15.51 -5.07
N PRO A 53 18.71 15.35 -4.74
CA PRO A 53 17.65 15.40 -5.76
C PRO A 53 17.54 16.79 -6.37
N ALA A 54 16.93 16.87 -7.55
CA ALA A 54 16.60 18.16 -8.16
C ALA A 54 15.55 18.95 -7.36
N ALA A 55 14.66 18.21 -6.63
CA ALA A 55 13.60 18.83 -5.86
C ALA A 55 13.25 18.02 -4.59
N VAL A 56 12.73 18.71 -3.60
CA VAL A 56 12.05 18.13 -2.44
C VAL A 56 10.68 18.78 -2.25
N VAL A 57 9.69 18.01 -1.79
CA VAL A 57 8.34 18.52 -1.50
C VAL A 57 7.94 18.13 -0.08
N ILE A 58 7.56 19.13 0.73
CA ILE A 58 6.93 18.92 2.03
C ILE A 58 5.43 19.20 1.91
N ALA A 59 4.57 18.18 2.12
CA ALA A 59 3.14 18.33 1.89
C ALA A 59 2.46 19.28 2.90
N ASN A 60 2.95 19.31 4.14
CA ASN A 60 2.49 20.26 5.14
C ASN A 60 3.22 21.60 4.95
N GLU A 61 2.50 22.60 4.45
CA GLU A 61 3.04 23.95 4.16
C GLU A 61 3.63 24.65 5.37
N ALA A 62 3.14 24.34 6.58
CA ALA A 62 3.69 24.91 7.82
C ALA A 62 5.17 24.58 8.05
N HIS A 63 5.70 23.60 7.33
CA HIS A 63 7.10 23.15 7.43
C HIS A 63 7.99 23.66 6.29
N TYR A 64 7.46 24.51 5.39
CA TYR A 64 8.22 25.03 4.25
C TYR A 64 9.49 25.75 4.66
N ASP A 65 9.36 26.78 5.51
CA ASP A 65 10.48 27.62 5.94
C ASP A 65 11.55 26.82 6.69
N ALA A 66 11.14 25.88 7.54
CA ALA A 66 12.06 25.01 8.26
C ALA A 66 12.88 24.12 7.30
N LEU A 67 12.22 23.53 6.28
CA LEU A 67 12.92 22.72 5.28
C LEU A 67 13.85 23.55 4.42
N GLN A 68 13.40 24.74 3.99
CA GLN A 68 14.21 25.68 3.21
C GLN A 68 15.46 26.13 3.99
N GLN A 69 15.32 26.41 5.28
CA GLN A 69 16.43 26.77 6.14
C GLN A 69 17.46 25.63 6.29
N LEU A 70 16.99 24.39 6.44
CA LEU A 70 17.86 23.20 6.53
C LEU A 70 18.60 22.91 5.22
N LEU A 71 18.16 23.40 4.08
CA LEU A 71 18.75 23.17 2.77
C LEU A 71 19.34 24.46 2.14
N ASN A 72 19.50 25.53 2.89
CA ASN A 72 19.96 26.83 2.39
C ASN A 72 21.38 26.83 1.81
N ASP A 73 22.21 25.86 2.22
CA ASP A 73 23.56 25.62 1.72
C ASP A 73 23.60 24.73 0.45
N LEU A 74 22.45 24.26 -0.03
CA LEU A 74 22.27 23.43 -1.21
C LEU A 74 21.28 24.10 -2.21
N PRO A 75 21.63 25.25 -2.78
CA PRO A 75 20.72 26.06 -3.60
C PRO A 75 20.28 25.36 -4.91
N GLU A 76 20.97 24.31 -5.32
CA GLU A 76 20.61 23.47 -6.47
C GLU A 76 19.37 22.62 -6.20
N ILE A 77 19.01 22.34 -4.93
CA ILE A 77 17.83 21.58 -4.56
C ILE A 77 16.63 22.53 -4.43
N LYS A 78 15.65 22.38 -5.29
CA LYS A 78 14.41 23.17 -5.21
C LYS A 78 13.50 22.67 -4.11
N VAL A 79 13.08 23.56 -3.22
CA VAL A 79 12.15 23.25 -2.13
C VAL A 79 10.76 23.71 -2.51
N TYR A 80 9.79 22.79 -2.43
CA TYR A 80 8.37 23.07 -2.64
C TYR A 80 7.54 22.61 -1.45
N ALA A 81 6.35 23.19 -1.27
CA ALA A 81 5.41 22.78 -0.25
C ALA A 81 3.97 22.72 -0.76
N GLY A 82 3.15 22.01 -0.01
CA GLY A 82 1.72 21.92 -0.26
C GLY A 82 1.30 20.73 -1.12
N LYS A 83 0.00 20.49 -1.08
CA LYS A 83 -0.65 19.38 -1.80
C LYS A 83 -0.51 19.54 -3.30
N GLU A 84 -0.71 20.74 -3.83
CA GLU A 84 -0.60 21.01 -5.27
C GLU A 84 0.81 20.75 -5.80
N ALA A 85 1.85 21.18 -5.08
CA ALA A 85 3.22 20.91 -5.45
C ALA A 85 3.51 19.41 -5.52
N LEU A 86 2.98 18.64 -4.55
CA LEU A 86 3.11 17.19 -4.52
C LEU A 86 2.38 16.51 -5.69
N GLU A 87 1.22 17.02 -6.09
CA GLU A 87 0.43 16.50 -7.20
C GLU A 87 1.05 16.86 -8.58
N GLN A 88 1.77 17.98 -8.66
CA GLN A 88 2.39 18.44 -9.90
C GLN A 88 3.78 17.87 -10.14
N ILE A 89 4.59 17.69 -9.09
CA ILE A 89 6.00 17.30 -9.24
C ILE A 89 6.19 15.98 -9.99
N VAL A 90 5.26 15.06 -9.86
CA VAL A 90 5.30 13.74 -10.53
C VAL A 90 5.25 13.83 -12.05
N SER A 91 4.79 14.97 -12.58
CA SER A 91 4.69 15.23 -14.02
C SER A 91 5.97 15.82 -14.62
N ALA A 92 6.99 16.09 -13.79
CA ALA A 92 8.25 16.68 -14.29
C ALA A 92 8.89 15.82 -15.38
N SER A 93 9.28 16.47 -16.49
CA SER A 93 9.78 15.79 -17.69
C SER A 93 10.95 14.83 -17.44
N PRO A 94 11.95 15.11 -16.57
CA PRO A 94 13.08 14.21 -16.38
C PRO A 94 12.73 12.91 -15.65
N ILE A 95 11.60 12.82 -14.94
CA ILE A 95 11.21 11.64 -14.18
C ILE A 95 10.89 10.49 -15.14
N ASP A 96 11.53 9.33 -14.94
CA ASP A 96 11.25 8.10 -15.67
C ASP A 96 10.24 7.22 -14.94
N MET A 97 10.31 7.17 -13.58
CA MET A 97 9.39 6.38 -12.74
C MET A 97 9.02 7.08 -11.44
N VAL A 98 7.85 6.74 -10.93
CA VAL A 98 7.32 7.22 -9.65
C VAL A 98 7.12 6.03 -8.71
N LEU A 99 7.77 6.05 -7.56
CA LEU A 99 7.42 5.16 -6.44
C LEU A 99 6.29 5.80 -5.64
N ALA A 100 5.09 5.26 -5.76
CA ALA A 100 3.92 5.69 -5.01
C ALA A 100 3.89 4.98 -3.65
N ALA A 101 4.52 5.58 -2.62
CA ALA A 101 4.66 5.03 -1.27
C ALA A 101 4.02 5.92 -0.19
N MET A 102 3.03 6.71 -0.57
CA MET A 102 2.17 7.44 0.36
C MET A 102 1.20 6.49 1.05
N VAL A 103 0.63 6.92 2.16
CA VAL A 103 -0.33 6.12 2.94
C VAL A 103 -1.75 6.60 2.67
N GLY A 104 -2.67 5.66 2.45
CA GLY A 104 -4.10 5.92 2.35
C GLY A 104 -4.49 6.65 1.07
N PHE A 105 -5.62 7.35 1.14
CA PHE A 105 -6.25 8.05 0.00
C PHE A 105 -5.35 9.09 -0.69
N SER A 106 -4.41 9.68 0.05
CA SER A 106 -3.58 10.80 -0.42
C SER A 106 -2.71 10.48 -1.66
N GLY A 107 -2.45 9.20 -1.94
CA GLY A 107 -1.68 8.76 -3.10
C GLY A 107 -2.45 8.76 -4.43
N LEU A 108 -3.80 8.90 -4.40
CA LEU A 108 -4.64 8.75 -5.59
C LEU A 108 -4.34 9.80 -6.68
N VAL A 109 -4.47 11.08 -6.35
CA VAL A 109 -4.29 12.17 -7.34
C VAL A 109 -2.86 12.25 -7.89
N PRO A 110 -1.80 12.18 -7.06
CA PRO A 110 -0.43 12.12 -7.58
C PRO A 110 -0.19 10.93 -8.51
N THR A 111 -0.77 9.75 -8.22
CA THR A 111 -0.65 8.58 -9.11
C THR A 111 -1.36 8.80 -10.45
N ILE A 112 -2.57 9.40 -10.44
CA ILE A 112 -3.29 9.79 -11.67
C ILE A 112 -2.43 10.74 -12.51
N ASN A 113 -1.85 11.77 -11.91
CA ASN A 113 -1.02 12.75 -12.62
C ASN A 113 0.26 12.13 -13.19
N ALA A 114 0.88 11.21 -12.46
CA ALA A 114 2.04 10.46 -12.93
C ALA A 114 1.69 9.58 -14.15
N ILE A 115 0.53 8.89 -14.12
CA ILE A 115 0.04 8.09 -15.27
C ILE A 115 -0.21 8.98 -16.49
N LYS A 116 -0.91 10.11 -16.32
CA LYS A 116 -1.17 11.08 -17.40
C LYS A 116 0.11 11.68 -17.99
N ALA A 117 1.18 11.76 -17.17
CA ALA A 117 2.50 12.21 -17.60
C ALA A 117 3.38 11.05 -18.12
N HIS A 118 2.80 9.88 -18.40
CA HIS A 118 3.46 8.69 -18.94
C HIS A 118 4.65 8.21 -18.10
N LYS A 119 4.58 8.33 -16.75
CA LYS A 119 5.62 7.83 -15.85
C LYS A 119 5.33 6.38 -15.47
N LYS A 120 6.34 5.50 -15.48
CA LYS A 120 6.26 4.14 -14.93
C LYS A 120 5.88 4.23 -13.46
N ILE A 121 4.87 3.46 -13.03
CA ILE A 121 4.39 3.45 -11.65
C ILE A 121 4.93 2.21 -10.92
N CYS A 122 5.67 2.42 -9.83
CA CYS A 122 5.99 1.39 -8.84
C CYS A 122 5.04 1.61 -7.66
N LEU A 123 3.99 0.78 -7.57
CA LEU A 123 2.86 1.01 -6.67
C LEU A 123 3.04 0.27 -5.35
N ALA A 124 3.29 1.02 -4.28
CA ALA A 124 3.28 0.53 -2.90
C ALA A 124 2.02 0.99 -2.13
N ASN A 125 1.37 2.04 -2.60
CA ASN A 125 0.13 2.56 -2.02
C ASN A 125 -1.08 1.79 -2.57
N LYS A 126 -1.40 0.67 -1.94
CA LYS A 126 -2.53 -0.20 -2.36
C LYS A 126 -3.88 0.52 -2.33
N GLU A 127 -4.03 1.49 -1.42
CA GLU A 127 -5.27 2.25 -1.29
C GLU A 127 -5.66 2.98 -2.58
N THR A 128 -4.70 3.32 -3.44
CA THR A 128 -4.98 3.88 -4.78
C THR A 128 -5.86 2.94 -5.62
N LEU A 129 -5.56 1.64 -5.63
CA LEU A 129 -6.37 0.64 -6.35
C LEU A 129 -7.62 0.22 -5.58
N VAL A 130 -7.57 0.23 -4.25
CA VAL A 130 -8.76 -0.01 -3.41
C VAL A 130 -9.82 1.04 -3.69
N VAL A 131 -9.43 2.31 -3.67
CA VAL A 131 -10.36 3.44 -3.83
C VAL A 131 -10.90 3.55 -5.25
N ALA A 132 -10.03 3.50 -6.25
CA ALA A 132 -10.36 3.85 -7.62
C ALA A 132 -9.71 2.90 -8.65
N GLY A 133 -9.68 1.60 -8.36
CA GLY A 133 -8.94 0.63 -9.16
C GLY A 133 -9.35 0.59 -10.64
N GLU A 134 -10.65 0.63 -10.93
CA GLU A 134 -11.14 0.68 -12.31
C GLU A 134 -10.63 1.93 -13.05
N LEU A 135 -10.75 3.12 -12.43
CA LEU A 135 -10.27 4.37 -12.99
C LEU A 135 -8.76 4.33 -13.25
N ILE A 136 -7.98 3.86 -12.29
CA ILE A 136 -6.52 3.79 -12.37
C ILE A 136 -6.07 2.82 -13.45
N CYS A 137 -6.64 1.61 -13.51
CA CYS A 137 -6.29 0.61 -14.52
C CYS A 137 -6.66 1.04 -15.93
N ASN A 138 -7.83 1.67 -16.11
CA ASN A 138 -8.24 2.22 -17.41
C ASN A 138 -7.30 3.35 -17.86
N LEU A 139 -7.00 4.30 -16.96
CA LEU A 139 -6.02 5.38 -17.26
C LEU A 139 -4.64 4.83 -17.61
N ALA A 140 -4.14 3.85 -16.88
CA ALA A 140 -2.85 3.24 -17.14
C ALA A 140 -2.81 2.56 -18.51
N LYS A 141 -3.88 1.85 -18.87
CA LYS A 141 -4.05 1.21 -20.17
C LYS A 141 -4.12 2.24 -21.31
N GLU A 142 -4.92 3.28 -21.16
CA GLU A 142 -5.08 4.36 -22.17
C GLU A 142 -3.77 5.12 -22.41
N ASN A 143 -2.97 5.32 -21.36
CA ASN A 143 -1.68 6.02 -21.44
C ASN A 143 -0.49 5.09 -21.69
N HIS A 144 -0.71 3.77 -21.84
CA HIS A 144 0.34 2.75 -22.01
C HIS A 144 1.38 2.78 -20.88
N VAL A 145 0.95 3.03 -19.65
CA VAL A 145 1.81 3.11 -18.47
C VAL A 145 1.76 1.79 -17.69
N PRO A 146 2.91 1.14 -17.46
CA PRO A 146 2.94 -0.05 -16.61
C PRO A 146 2.79 0.33 -15.14
N ILE A 147 1.95 -0.43 -14.41
CA ILE A 147 1.87 -0.40 -12.97
C ILE A 147 2.54 -1.66 -12.44
N LEU A 148 3.66 -1.50 -11.74
CA LEU A 148 4.43 -2.58 -11.14
C LEU A 148 4.20 -2.65 -9.64
N PRO A 149 3.74 -3.79 -9.12
CA PRO A 149 3.44 -3.94 -7.70
C PRO A 149 4.70 -3.93 -6.84
N VAL A 150 4.65 -3.19 -5.74
CA VAL A 150 5.67 -3.15 -4.69
C VAL A 150 5.19 -3.85 -3.42
N ASP A 151 3.86 -3.95 -3.20
CA ASP A 151 3.34 -4.78 -2.13
C ASP A 151 3.85 -6.22 -2.27
N SER A 152 4.31 -6.84 -1.17
CA SER A 152 5.06 -8.12 -1.22
C SER A 152 4.28 -9.25 -1.86
N GLU A 153 3.01 -9.36 -1.53
CA GLU A 153 2.11 -10.40 -2.06
C GLU A 153 1.84 -10.20 -3.55
N HIS A 154 1.57 -8.94 -3.95
CA HIS A 154 1.29 -8.63 -5.36
C HIS A 154 2.55 -8.73 -6.22
N SER A 155 3.71 -8.36 -5.68
CA SER A 155 5.00 -8.61 -6.32
C SER A 155 5.24 -10.12 -6.50
N ALA A 156 4.90 -10.93 -5.50
CA ALA A 156 5.03 -12.39 -5.58
C ALA A 156 4.11 -13.01 -6.66
N ILE A 157 2.86 -12.56 -6.72
CA ILE A 157 1.92 -12.97 -7.78
C ILE A 157 2.47 -12.56 -9.15
N PHE A 158 2.90 -11.30 -9.30
CA PHE A 158 3.48 -10.80 -10.54
C PHE A 158 4.71 -11.62 -10.96
N GLN A 159 5.62 -11.93 -10.03
CA GLN A 159 6.79 -12.76 -10.29
C GLN A 159 6.42 -14.21 -10.70
N SER A 160 5.32 -14.73 -10.17
CA SER A 160 4.85 -16.08 -10.46
C SER A 160 4.22 -16.22 -11.85
N ILE A 161 3.67 -15.13 -12.41
CA ILE A 161 3.07 -15.13 -13.75
C ILE A 161 4.04 -14.69 -14.86
N VAL A 162 5.25 -14.23 -14.53
CA VAL A 162 6.25 -13.89 -15.54
C VAL A 162 6.63 -15.13 -16.35
N GLY A 163 6.50 -15.02 -17.68
CA GLY A 163 6.67 -16.12 -18.61
C GLY A 163 5.40 -16.95 -18.86
N ASP A 164 4.34 -16.74 -18.10
CA ASP A 164 3.05 -17.40 -18.22
C ASP A 164 1.88 -16.43 -18.42
N ALA A 165 2.15 -15.22 -18.91
CA ALA A 165 1.14 -14.16 -19.01
C ALA A 165 -0.07 -14.51 -19.87
N ASP A 166 0.10 -15.41 -20.85
CA ASP A 166 -0.98 -15.90 -21.73
C ASP A 166 -1.73 -17.11 -21.14
N ASN A 167 -1.23 -17.67 -20.03
CA ASN A 167 -1.84 -18.82 -19.37
C ASN A 167 -2.96 -18.38 -18.42
N LYS A 168 -4.07 -19.12 -18.47
CA LYS A 168 -5.23 -18.81 -17.64
C LYS A 168 -4.95 -19.13 -16.16
N ILE A 169 -5.14 -18.13 -15.31
CA ILE A 169 -5.11 -18.27 -13.87
C ILE A 169 -6.42 -18.92 -13.41
N GLU A 170 -6.33 -20.03 -12.67
CA GLU A 170 -7.47 -20.64 -11.98
C GLU A 170 -7.82 -19.84 -10.75
N LYS A 171 -6.83 -19.62 -9.86
CA LYS A 171 -6.99 -18.77 -8.68
C LYS A 171 -5.66 -18.17 -8.19
N ILE A 172 -5.78 -17.11 -7.42
CA ILE A 172 -4.68 -16.51 -6.67
C ILE A 172 -4.75 -17.03 -5.23
N LEU A 173 -3.61 -17.48 -4.71
CA LEU A 173 -3.42 -17.89 -3.33
C LEU A 173 -2.70 -16.76 -2.60
N LEU A 174 -3.48 -15.87 -1.98
CA LEU A 174 -2.99 -14.64 -1.33
C LEU A 174 -2.64 -14.93 0.13
N THR A 175 -1.36 -14.96 0.46
CA THR A 175 -0.90 -15.28 1.82
C THR A 175 -0.94 -14.07 2.75
N CYS A 176 -1.03 -14.31 4.06
CA CYS A 176 -0.81 -13.32 5.13
C CYS A 176 -0.30 -13.98 6.39
N SER A 177 0.34 -13.22 7.28
CA SER A 177 0.78 -13.74 8.59
C SER A 177 -0.37 -14.13 9.53
N GLY A 178 -1.57 -13.57 9.29
CA GLY A 178 -2.73 -13.68 10.17
C GLY A 178 -2.73 -12.67 11.33
N GLY A 179 -1.71 -11.83 11.42
CA GLY A 179 -1.57 -10.80 12.45
C GLY A 179 -1.33 -11.33 13.86
N PRO A 180 -1.21 -10.44 14.87
CA PRO A 180 -0.91 -10.83 16.25
C PRO A 180 -2.05 -11.59 16.93
N PHE A 181 -3.29 -11.44 16.46
CA PHE A 181 -4.48 -11.96 17.12
C PHE A 181 -5.06 -13.22 16.48
N ARG A 182 -4.34 -13.85 15.55
CA ARG A 182 -4.85 -15.02 14.82
C ARG A 182 -5.32 -16.18 15.72
N LEU A 183 -4.67 -16.37 16.88
CA LEU A 183 -5.00 -17.43 17.87
C LEU A 183 -5.93 -16.96 18.99
N PHE A 184 -6.31 -15.68 19.06
CA PHE A 184 -7.16 -15.13 20.11
C PHE A 184 -8.60 -15.59 19.93
N SER A 185 -9.29 -15.84 21.06
CA SER A 185 -10.74 -16.01 21.07
C SER A 185 -11.46 -14.67 20.87
N HIS A 186 -12.74 -14.70 20.51
CA HIS A 186 -13.56 -13.49 20.40
C HIS A 186 -13.58 -12.69 21.71
N GLU A 187 -13.64 -13.38 22.88
CA GLU A 187 -13.61 -12.72 24.18
C GLU A 187 -12.29 -11.99 24.44
N GLN A 188 -11.16 -12.58 24.05
CA GLN A 188 -9.87 -11.93 24.18
C GLN A 188 -9.75 -10.68 23.29
N LEU A 189 -10.40 -10.68 22.12
CA LEU A 189 -10.41 -9.51 21.22
C LEU A 189 -11.14 -8.29 21.79
N LYS A 190 -12.05 -8.48 22.77
CA LYS A 190 -12.78 -7.37 23.41
C LYS A 190 -11.86 -6.43 24.22
N THR A 191 -10.72 -6.96 24.68
CA THR A 191 -9.83 -6.26 25.61
C THR A 191 -8.47 -5.87 25.01
N VAL A 192 -8.23 -6.19 23.73
CA VAL A 192 -6.96 -5.86 23.07
C VAL A 192 -6.81 -4.34 22.86
N THR A 193 -5.60 -3.87 23.03
CA THR A 193 -5.23 -2.46 22.90
C THR A 193 -4.49 -2.18 21.59
N ALA A 194 -4.36 -0.91 21.24
CA ALA A 194 -3.51 -0.50 20.12
C ALA A 194 -2.05 -0.94 20.29
N ALA A 195 -1.54 -0.92 21.53
CA ALA A 195 -0.19 -1.38 21.85
C ALA A 195 0.01 -2.89 21.59
N ASP A 196 -1.03 -3.69 21.80
CA ASP A 196 -0.99 -5.13 21.50
C ASP A 196 -1.06 -5.38 20.00
N ALA A 197 -1.90 -4.64 19.28
CA ALA A 197 -2.06 -4.74 17.84
C ALA A 197 -0.80 -4.28 17.07
N LEU A 198 -0.01 -3.37 17.64
CA LEU A 198 1.25 -2.90 17.04
C LEU A 198 2.41 -3.90 17.15
N LYS A 199 2.26 -4.98 17.93
CA LYS A 199 3.26 -6.06 18.04
C LYS A 199 3.11 -7.08 16.91
N HIS A 200 3.50 -6.68 15.69
CA HIS A 200 3.42 -7.61 14.55
C HIS A 200 4.47 -8.71 14.68
N PRO A 201 4.12 -10.01 14.43
CA PRO A 201 5.02 -11.14 14.69
C PRO A 201 6.22 -11.23 13.74
N THR A 202 6.13 -10.66 12.52
CA THR A 202 7.11 -10.92 11.44
C THR A 202 7.66 -9.65 10.81
N TRP A 203 6.81 -8.62 10.62
CA TRP A 203 7.15 -7.41 9.87
C TRP A 203 7.30 -6.19 10.78
N ASP A 204 8.31 -5.36 10.50
CA ASP A 204 8.40 -4.00 11.06
C ASP A 204 7.79 -3.01 10.07
N MET A 205 6.59 -2.53 10.39
CA MET A 205 5.76 -1.73 9.49
C MET A 205 5.27 -0.44 10.17
N GLY A 206 4.77 0.48 9.34
CA GLY A 206 4.08 1.67 9.84
C GLY A 206 2.84 1.34 10.67
N ALA A 207 2.50 2.21 11.63
CA ALA A 207 1.42 1.95 12.59
C ALA A 207 0.06 1.66 11.91
N LYS A 208 -0.30 2.38 10.83
CA LYS A 208 -1.58 2.18 10.12
C LYS A 208 -1.71 0.76 9.58
N ILE A 209 -0.73 0.31 8.81
CA ILE A 209 -0.76 -1.01 8.18
C ILE A 209 -0.64 -2.14 9.21
N THR A 210 0.03 -1.92 10.34
CA THR A 210 0.13 -2.91 11.42
C THR A 210 -1.23 -3.16 12.08
N ILE A 211 -2.03 -2.10 12.32
CA ILE A 211 -3.42 -2.24 12.80
C ILE A 211 -4.29 -2.92 11.74
N ASP A 212 -4.15 -2.55 10.46
CA ASP A 212 -4.89 -3.19 9.37
C ASP A 212 -4.52 -4.68 9.23
N SER A 213 -3.28 -5.06 9.48
CA SER A 213 -2.85 -6.47 9.54
C SER A 213 -3.51 -7.20 10.72
N ALA A 214 -3.56 -6.57 11.91
CA ALA A 214 -4.17 -7.15 13.09
C ALA A 214 -5.67 -7.46 12.90
N SER A 215 -6.40 -6.61 12.15
CA SER A 215 -7.83 -6.76 11.85
C SER A 215 -8.13 -7.56 10.58
N LEU A 216 -7.10 -7.99 9.83
CA LEU A 216 -7.17 -8.53 8.47
C LEU A 216 -7.77 -7.56 7.43
N MET A 217 -7.96 -6.27 7.75
CA MET A 217 -8.34 -5.26 6.76
C MET A 217 -7.25 -5.08 5.69
N ASN A 218 -5.97 -5.17 6.08
CA ASN A 218 -4.87 -5.14 5.11
C ASN A 218 -5.06 -6.20 4.02
N LYS A 219 -5.40 -7.43 4.43
CA LYS A 219 -5.66 -8.52 3.49
C LYS A 219 -6.92 -8.28 2.66
N GLY A 220 -7.94 -7.68 3.25
CA GLY A 220 -9.11 -7.22 2.51
C GLY A 220 -8.77 -6.22 1.39
N PHE A 221 -7.92 -5.24 1.67
CA PHE A 221 -7.42 -4.30 0.65
C PHE A 221 -6.60 -4.99 -0.43
N GLU A 222 -5.79 -5.95 -0.06
CA GLU A 222 -4.96 -6.70 -0.99
C GLU A 222 -5.78 -7.59 -1.93
N ILE A 223 -6.93 -8.12 -1.52
CA ILE A 223 -7.87 -8.80 -2.41
C ILE A 223 -8.36 -7.83 -3.52
N ILE A 224 -8.73 -6.61 -3.11
CA ILE A 224 -9.20 -5.58 -4.04
C ILE A 224 -8.08 -5.16 -5.01
N GLU A 225 -6.87 -4.96 -4.49
CA GLU A 225 -5.69 -4.64 -5.29
C GLU A 225 -5.36 -5.76 -6.29
N ALA A 226 -5.38 -7.03 -5.86
CA ALA A 226 -5.12 -8.19 -6.73
C ALA A 226 -6.12 -8.31 -7.87
N LYS A 227 -7.42 -8.07 -7.60
CA LYS A 227 -8.46 -8.04 -8.63
C LYS A 227 -8.10 -7.07 -9.75
N TRP A 228 -7.67 -5.85 -9.40
CA TRP A 228 -7.37 -4.81 -10.38
C TRP A 228 -6.04 -5.02 -11.10
N LEU A 229 -5.00 -5.45 -10.39
CA LEU A 229 -3.67 -5.68 -11.01
C LEU A 229 -3.65 -6.87 -11.96
N PHE A 230 -4.36 -7.95 -11.62
CA PHE A 230 -4.26 -9.21 -12.34
C PHE A 230 -5.53 -9.58 -13.13
N GLY A 231 -6.60 -8.79 -13.01
CA GLY A 231 -7.86 -9.04 -13.71
C GLY A 231 -8.56 -10.33 -13.27
N VAL A 232 -8.26 -10.84 -12.05
CA VAL A 232 -8.85 -12.06 -11.51
C VAL A 232 -10.08 -11.70 -10.67
N PRO A 233 -11.25 -12.34 -10.87
CA PRO A 233 -12.43 -12.10 -10.06
C PRO A 233 -12.19 -12.39 -8.57
N ALA A 234 -12.90 -11.68 -7.68
CA ALA A 234 -12.68 -11.78 -6.23
C ALA A 234 -12.93 -13.18 -5.66
N ASP A 235 -13.89 -13.93 -6.22
CA ASP A 235 -14.19 -15.32 -5.86
C ASP A 235 -13.07 -16.32 -6.20
N ARG A 236 -12.10 -15.90 -7.02
CA ARG A 236 -10.89 -16.66 -7.35
C ARG A 236 -9.65 -16.15 -6.61
N ILE A 237 -9.80 -15.27 -5.63
CA ILE A 237 -8.70 -14.80 -4.78
C ILE A 237 -8.89 -15.39 -3.39
N GLN A 238 -8.17 -16.47 -3.12
CA GLN A 238 -8.25 -17.20 -1.85
C GLN A 238 -7.19 -16.70 -0.87
N VAL A 239 -7.63 -16.27 0.32
CA VAL A 239 -6.72 -15.87 1.40
C VAL A 239 -6.22 -17.09 2.15
N LEU A 240 -4.91 -17.16 2.37
CA LEU A 240 -4.24 -18.19 3.16
C LEU A 240 -3.47 -17.54 4.32
N ILE A 241 -3.74 -17.95 5.55
CA ILE A 241 -2.90 -17.57 6.70
C ILE A 241 -1.64 -18.43 6.66
N HIS A 242 -0.49 -17.78 6.51
CA HIS A 242 0.85 -18.38 6.50
C HIS A 242 1.75 -17.66 7.50
N PRO A 243 1.79 -18.12 8.78
CA PRO A 243 2.44 -17.38 9.88
C PRO A 243 3.93 -17.12 9.67
N GLN A 244 4.61 -18.01 8.94
CA GLN A 244 6.06 -17.90 8.70
C GLN A 244 6.39 -16.78 7.70
N SER A 245 5.41 -16.32 6.89
CA SER A 245 5.59 -15.28 5.86
C SER A 245 6.77 -15.52 4.91
N ILE A 246 7.04 -16.78 4.57
CA ILE A 246 8.08 -17.23 3.63
C ILE A 246 7.53 -17.33 2.21
N VAL A 247 6.34 -17.91 2.06
CA VAL A 247 5.58 -17.86 0.81
C VAL A 247 4.84 -16.54 0.77
N HIS A 248 5.27 -15.64 -0.12
CA HIS A 248 4.69 -14.30 -0.22
C HIS A 248 3.40 -14.24 -1.04
N SER A 249 3.07 -15.22 -1.79
CA SER A 249 1.80 -15.60 -2.43
C SER A 249 2.08 -16.57 -3.59
N ALA A 250 1.01 -17.14 -4.16
CA ALA A 250 1.11 -18.08 -5.24
C ALA A 250 -0.03 -17.91 -6.26
N VAL A 251 0.16 -18.50 -7.44
CA VAL A 251 -0.83 -18.57 -8.52
C VAL A 251 -1.05 -20.02 -8.85
N GLU A 252 -2.30 -20.46 -8.88
CA GLU A 252 -2.71 -21.76 -9.40
C GLU A 252 -3.25 -21.59 -10.82
N PHE A 253 -2.71 -22.34 -11.76
CA PHE A 253 -3.13 -22.32 -13.15
C PHE A 253 -4.17 -23.41 -13.43
N ILE A 254 -4.87 -23.31 -14.57
CA ILE A 254 -5.96 -24.23 -14.94
C ILE A 254 -5.56 -25.69 -15.08
N ASP A 255 -4.28 -26.01 -15.19
CA ASP A 255 -3.73 -27.36 -15.20
C ASP A 255 -3.43 -27.91 -13.78
N GLY A 256 -3.70 -27.11 -12.74
CA GLY A 256 -3.45 -27.42 -11.33
C GLY A 256 -2.01 -27.14 -10.87
N ALA A 257 -1.14 -26.60 -11.74
CA ALA A 257 0.20 -26.19 -11.33
C ALA A 257 0.14 -24.96 -10.42
N VAL A 258 0.90 -24.97 -9.32
CA VAL A 258 1.02 -23.84 -8.41
C VAL A 258 2.43 -23.27 -8.49
N LYS A 259 2.55 -21.98 -8.83
CA LYS A 259 3.81 -21.23 -8.80
C LYS A 259 3.78 -20.21 -7.66
N ALA A 260 4.83 -20.17 -6.87
CA ALA A 260 4.95 -19.26 -5.72
C ALA A 260 6.31 -18.56 -5.69
N GLN A 261 6.34 -17.34 -5.17
CA GLN A 261 7.59 -16.68 -4.83
C GLN A 261 7.83 -16.82 -3.33
N LEU A 262 9.03 -17.29 -2.98
CA LEU A 262 9.48 -17.46 -1.62
C LEU A 262 10.67 -16.53 -1.34
N GLY A 263 10.76 -16.05 -0.09
CA GLY A 263 11.87 -15.21 0.34
C GLY A 263 11.81 -14.91 1.84
N VAL A 264 12.86 -14.32 2.37
CA VAL A 264 12.80 -13.69 3.69
C VAL A 264 11.94 -12.43 3.63
N PRO A 265 11.27 -12.02 4.74
CA PRO A 265 10.49 -10.80 4.78
C PRO A 265 11.36 -9.54 4.65
N ASP A 266 11.55 -9.05 3.42
CA ASP A 266 12.37 -7.89 3.09
C ASP A 266 11.73 -7.11 1.92
N MET A 267 11.21 -5.91 2.21
CA MET A 267 10.56 -5.08 1.20
C MET A 267 11.52 -4.55 0.12
N ARG A 268 12.82 -4.58 0.34
CA ARG A 268 13.79 -4.18 -0.70
C ARG A 268 13.73 -5.09 -1.92
N LEU A 269 13.37 -6.36 -1.74
CA LEU A 269 13.22 -7.30 -2.86
C LEU A 269 12.11 -6.88 -3.83
N PRO A 270 10.84 -6.71 -3.42
CA PRO A 270 9.79 -6.25 -4.33
C PRO A 270 10.02 -4.83 -4.85
N ILE A 271 10.57 -3.92 -4.04
CA ILE A 271 10.95 -2.56 -4.50
C ILE A 271 11.97 -2.66 -5.64
N GLN A 272 13.07 -3.40 -5.43
CA GLN A 272 14.12 -3.57 -6.44
C GLN A 272 13.57 -4.20 -7.71
N TYR A 273 12.73 -5.23 -7.57
CA TYR A 273 12.16 -5.91 -8.73
C TYR A 273 11.23 -4.99 -9.53
N ALA A 274 10.43 -4.15 -8.87
CA ALA A 274 9.61 -3.14 -9.55
C ALA A 274 10.47 -2.10 -10.30
N PHE A 275 11.61 -1.70 -9.73
CA PHE A 275 12.53 -0.77 -10.39
C PHE A 275 13.21 -1.38 -11.61
N SER A 276 13.70 -2.62 -11.47
CA SER A 276 14.57 -3.27 -12.45
C SER A 276 13.86 -4.15 -13.46
N PHE A 277 12.56 -4.44 -13.28
CA PHE A 277 11.86 -5.35 -14.19
C PHE A 277 12.11 -5.05 -15.66
N PRO A 278 12.44 -6.07 -16.49
CA PRO A 278 12.39 -7.52 -16.21
C PRO A 278 13.66 -8.11 -15.58
N GLU A 279 14.69 -7.34 -15.27
CA GLU A 279 15.96 -7.83 -14.75
C GLU A 279 15.87 -8.16 -13.25
N ARG A 280 16.67 -9.15 -12.82
CA ARG A 280 16.91 -9.44 -11.40
C ARG A 280 18.30 -8.98 -11.02
N LEU A 281 18.38 -7.89 -10.25
CA LEU A 281 19.64 -7.35 -9.77
C LEU A 281 20.07 -8.06 -8.48
N TYR A 282 21.37 -7.98 -8.17
CA TYR A 282 21.87 -8.43 -6.88
C TYR A 282 21.31 -7.54 -5.76
N LEU A 283 20.79 -8.16 -4.70
CA LEU A 283 20.33 -7.49 -3.50
C LEU A 283 21.19 -7.96 -2.32
N LYS A 284 21.83 -7.04 -1.63
CA LYS A 284 22.58 -7.33 -0.40
C LYS A 284 21.59 -7.57 0.74
N GLY A 285 21.60 -8.77 1.33
CA GLY A 285 20.73 -9.13 2.43
C GLY A 285 20.73 -10.62 2.72
N GLU A 286 19.91 -11.03 3.68
CA GLU A 286 19.71 -12.41 4.05
C GLU A 286 19.10 -13.21 2.89
N ARG A 287 19.42 -14.50 2.84
CA ARG A 287 18.86 -15.45 1.87
C ARG A 287 18.02 -16.47 2.61
N LEU A 288 16.93 -16.89 1.97
CA LEU A 288 16.09 -17.96 2.49
C LEU A 288 16.90 -19.26 2.59
N ASP A 289 16.93 -19.83 3.79
CA ASP A 289 17.53 -21.12 4.10
C ASP A 289 16.40 -22.13 4.41
N LEU A 290 16.09 -22.97 3.43
CA LEU A 290 15.03 -23.98 3.58
C LEU A 290 15.38 -25.07 4.58
N PHE A 291 16.66 -25.32 4.87
CA PHE A 291 17.06 -26.26 5.91
C PHE A 291 16.71 -25.75 7.31
N LYS A 292 16.80 -24.42 7.54
CA LYS A 292 16.36 -23.80 8.80
C LYS A 292 14.85 -23.69 8.87
N GLN A 293 14.18 -23.41 7.74
CA GLN A 293 12.74 -23.18 7.71
C GLN A 293 11.92 -24.43 7.98
N GLN A 294 12.30 -25.59 7.48
CA GLN A 294 11.75 -26.94 7.68
C GLN A 294 10.24 -27.12 7.43
N ARG A 295 9.36 -26.16 7.85
CA ARG A 295 7.90 -26.25 7.77
C ARG A 295 7.29 -24.99 7.17
N LEU A 296 6.29 -25.18 6.34
CA LEU A 296 5.41 -24.13 5.82
C LEU A 296 3.98 -24.55 6.18
N GLU A 297 3.28 -23.71 6.93
CA GLU A 297 1.94 -23.99 7.44
C GLU A 297 0.94 -23.02 6.83
N PHE A 298 -0.25 -23.52 6.48
CA PHE A 298 -1.32 -22.76 5.89
C PHE A 298 -2.64 -23.04 6.59
N PHE A 299 -3.42 -21.98 6.88
CA PHE A 299 -4.71 -22.07 7.55
C PHE A 299 -5.73 -21.19 6.83
N GLU A 300 -7.01 -21.54 7.01
CA GLU A 300 -8.11 -20.69 6.53
C GLU A 300 -8.30 -19.46 7.46
N PRO A 301 -8.64 -18.28 6.89
CA PRO A 301 -9.00 -17.13 7.69
C PRO A 301 -10.39 -17.30 8.29
N ASP A 302 -10.56 -16.91 9.56
CA ASP A 302 -11.85 -16.85 10.22
C ASP A 302 -12.52 -15.49 9.99
N THR A 303 -13.39 -15.42 8.98
CA THR A 303 -14.11 -14.19 8.61
C THR A 303 -15.17 -13.77 9.62
N ASN A 304 -15.66 -14.69 10.48
CA ASN A 304 -16.57 -14.33 11.56
C ASN A 304 -15.83 -13.58 12.67
N LYS A 305 -14.63 -14.03 12.99
CA LYS A 305 -13.75 -13.38 13.96
C LYS A 305 -13.16 -12.07 13.43
N PHE A 306 -12.74 -12.05 12.20
CA PHE A 306 -12.13 -10.89 11.53
C PHE A 306 -13.11 -10.26 10.52
N LYS A 307 -14.16 -9.64 11.05
CA LYS A 307 -15.25 -9.03 10.29
C LYS A 307 -14.75 -8.01 9.23
N CYS A 308 -13.62 -7.34 9.47
CA CYS A 308 -13.02 -6.42 8.50
C CYS A 308 -12.70 -7.10 7.16
N LEU A 309 -12.26 -8.37 7.18
CA LEU A 309 -12.02 -9.12 5.95
C LEU A 309 -13.34 -9.43 5.22
N ALA A 310 -14.40 -9.81 5.96
CA ALA A 310 -15.74 -10.04 5.38
C ALA A 310 -16.29 -8.77 4.71
N LEU A 311 -16.15 -7.60 5.36
CA LEU A 311 -16.59 -6.31 4.83
C LEU A 311 -15.83 -5.92 3.55
N ALA A 312 -14.56 -6.31 3.43
CA ALA A 312 -13.80 -6.09 2.19
C ALA A 312 -14.32 -6.95 1.03
N TYR A 313 -14.69 -8.21 1.29
CA TYR A 313 -15.38 -9.04 0.28
C TYR A 313 -16.73 -8.44 -0.12
N GLU A 314 -17.53 -7.97 0.84
CA GLU A 314 -18.80 -7.29 0.54
C GLU A 314 -18.57 -6.03 -0.32
N ALA A 315 -17.55 -5.23 0.02
CA ALA A 315 -17.25 -4.01 -0.73
C ALA A 315 -16.83 -4.29 -2.18
N ILE A 316 -16.01 -5.32 -2.40
CA ILE A 316 -15.54 -5.66 -3.76
C ILE A 316 -16.66 -6.27 -4.62
N ASP A 317 -17.55 -7.03 -4.02
CA ASP A 317 -18.71 -7.62 -4.70
C ASP A 317 -19.72 -6.55 -5.11
N LYS A 318 -19.95 -5.57 -4.24
CA LYS A 318 -20.85 -4.44 -4.52
C LYS A 318 -20.24 -3.51 -5.59
N GLY A 319 -18.93 -3.36 -5.62
CA GLY A 319 -18.22 -2.53 -6.61
C GLY A 319 -18.52 -1.03 -6.48
N GLY A 320 -18.40 -0.31 -7.60
CA GLY A 320 -18.59 1.15 -7.63
C GLY A 320 -17.67 1.86 -6.65
N ASN A 321 -18.22 2.82 -5.88
CA ASN A 321 -17.48 3.55 -4.84
C ASN A 321 -17.44 2.84 -3.48
N MET A 322 -18.01 1.62 -3.33
CA MET A 322 -18.07 0.94 -2.03
C MET A 322 -16.68 0.65 -1.44
N PRO A 323 -15.65 0.21 -2.20
CA PRO A 323 -14.30 0.07 -1.66
C PRO A 323 -13.67 1.40 -1.20
N CYS A 324 -14.03 2.52 -1.83
CA CYS A 324 -13.63 3.87 -1.38
C CYS A 324 -14.25 4.19 -0.02
N ILE A 325 -15.54 3.90 0.17
CA ILE A 325 -16.25 4.07 1.45
C ILE A 325 -15.57 3.22 2.54
N LEU A 326 -15.29 1.94 2.24
CA LEU A 326 -14.58 1.02 3.13
C LEU A 326 -13.22 1.59 3.57
N ASN A 327 -12.43 2.06 2.61
CA ASN A 327 -11.10 2.64 2.90
C ASN A 327 -11.20 3.90 3.77
N ALA A 328 -12.07 4.83 3.43
CA ALA A 328 -12.27 6.07 4.17
C ALA A 328 -12.70 5.81 5.62
N ALA A 329 -13.67 4.90 5.82
CA ALA A 329 -14.10 4.47 7.14
C ALA A 329 -12.96 3.81 7.93
N ASN A 330 -12.21 2.90 7.29
CA ASN A 330 -11.08 2.22 7.92
C ASN A 330 -9.97 3.20 8.35
N GLU A 331 -9.62 4.19 7.55
CA GLU A 331 -8.61 5.18 7.94
C GLU A 331 -9.05 5.96 9.19
N VAL A 332 -10.33 6.30 9.32
CA VAL A 332 -10.88 6.99 10.49
C VAL A 332 -10.82 6.10 11.72
N VAL A 333 -11.33 4.87 11.65
CA VAL A 333 -11.37 3.98 12.83
C VAL A 333 -9.99 3.47 13.24
N ASN A 334 -9.09 3.25 12.29
CA ASN A 334 -7.70 2.91 12.55
C ASN A 334 -7.01 4.02 13.37
N ALA A 335 -7.19 5.27 12.96
CA ALA A 335 -6.67 6.42 13.70
C ALA A 335 -7.33 6.55 15.09
N ALA A 336 -8.63 6.34 15.20
CA ALA A 336 -9.39 6.37 16.47
C ALA A 336 -8.93 5.25 17.42
N PHE A 337 -8.75 4.03 16.93
CA PHE A 337 -8.24 2.91 17.73
C PHE A 337 -6.84 3.21 18.29
N ARG A 338 -5.94 3.77 17.49
CA ARG A 338 -4.60 4.16 17.95
C ARG A 338 -4.62 5.26 19.02
N ARG A 339 -5.68 6.06 19.09
CA ARG A 339 -5.90 7.08 20.15
C ARG A 339 -6.78 6.55 21.30
N ASN A 340 -7.13 5.26 21.30
CA ASN A 340 -8.05 4.64 22.28
C ASN A 340 -9.47 5.25 22.29
N GLU A 341 -9.92 5.78 21.16
CA GLU A 341 -11.27 6.36 20.97
C GLU A 341 -12.26 5.32 20.39
N CYS A 342 -11.79 4.15 20.00
CA CYS A 342 -12.56 3.05 19.46
C CYS A 342 -11.97 1.72 19.94
N SER A 343 -12.82 0.71 20.23
CA SER A 343 -12.35 -0.65 20.52
C SER A 343 -11.96 -1.40 19.25
N PHE A 344 -11.19 -2.48 19.38
CA PHE A 344 -10.77 -3.31 18.25
C PHE A 344 -11.97 -3.87 17.46
N LEU A 345 -12.96 -4.43 18.15
CA LEU A 345 -14.18 -4.95 17.50
C LEU A 345 -15.06 -3.81 16.97
N GLY A 346 -15.11 -2.69 17.68
CA GLY A 346 -15.87 -1.51 17.27
C GLY A 346 -15.40 -0.90 15.96
N MET A 347 -14.14 -1.14 15.55
CA MET A 347 -13.68 -0.70 14.23
C MET A 347 -14.55 -1.28 13.10
N ALA A 348 -14.79 -2.58 13.12
CA ALA A 348 -15.59 -3.25 12.09
C ALA A 348 -17.06 -2.76 12.09
N ASP A 349 -17.61 -2.49 13.27
CA ASP A 349 -18.99 -2.02 13.39
C ASP A 349 -19.18 -0.59 12.82
N VAL A 350 -18.20 0.29 13.06
CA VAL A 350 -18.21 1.64 12.47
C VAL A 350 -18.03 1.59 10.95
N ILE A 351 -17.15 0.72 10.44
CA ILE A 351 -16.95 0.53 9.00
C ILE A 351 -18.26 0.05 8.36
N GLU A 352 -18.88 -1.01 8.87
CA GLU A 352 -20.12 -1.54 8.35
C GLU A 352 -21.24 -0.50 8.34
N GLN A 353 -21.45 0.23 9.44
CA GLN A 353 -22.44 1.28 9.50
C GLN A 353 -22.16 2.43 8.53
N THR A 354 -20.88 2.73 8.28
CA THR A 354 -20.50 3.74 7.27
C THR A 354 -20.84 3.26 5.87
N MET A 355 -20.51 2.01 5.53
CA MET A 355 -20.86 1.39 4.24
C MET A 355 -22.37 1.36 3.98
N GLN A 356 -23.19 1.21 5.04
CA GLN A 356 -24.66 1.23 4.93
C GLN A 356 -25.24 2.63 4.75
N ARG A 357 -24.57 3.68 5.25
CA ARG A 357 -25.12 5.06 5.30
C ARG A 357 -24.58 5.99 4.24
N ALA A 358 -23.38 5.73 3.73
CA ALA A 358 -22.78 6.57 2.70
C ALA A 358 -23.49 6.41 1.35
N THR A 359 -23.47 7.46 0.56
CA THR A 359 -24.07 7.48 -0.77
C THR A 359 -23.32 6.53 -1.71
N PHE A 360 -24.05 5.55 -2.25
CA PHE A 360 -23.49 4.59 -3.22
C PHE A 360 -23.62 5.11 -4.65
N ASP A 361 -22.52 5.06 -5.40
CA ASP A 361 -22.48 5.28 -6.85
C ASP A 361 -21.84 4.07 -7.54
N LYS A 362 -22.51 3.56 -8.57
CA LYS A 362 -22.06 2.36 -9.29
C LYS A 362 -20.93 2.66 -10.27
N ASN A 363 -20.87 3.86 -10.84
CA ASN A 363 -19.92 4.24 -11.90
C ASN A 363 -19.22 5.56 -11.55
N PRO A 364 -18.45 5.62 -10.46
CA PRO A 364 -17.86 6.84 -9.96
C PRO A 364 -16.72 7.35 -10.87
N ASN A 365 -16.71 8.65 -11.12
CA ASN A 365 -15.56 9.37 -11.66
C ASN A 365 -14.67 9.89 -10.52
N LEU A 366 -13.58 10.59 -10.86
CA LEU A 366 -12.65 11.11 -9.85
C LEU A 366 -13.32 12.03 -8.83
N ASP A 367 -14.20 12.95 -9.28
CA ASP A 367 -14.87 13.91 -8.39
C ASP A 367 -15.81 13.16 -7.41
N VAL A 368 -16.49 12.12 -7.89
CA VAL A 368 -17.32 11.27 -7.04
C VAL A 368 -16.46 10.53 -6.00
N TYR A 369 -15.29 10.00 -6.37
CA TYR A 369 -14.40 9.39 -5.39
C TYR A 369 -13.91 10.38 -4.31
N LEU A 370 -13.57 11.62 -4.70
CA LEU A 370 -13.17 12.67 -3.76
C LEU A 370 -14.31 13.03 -2.79
N GLN A 371 -15.55 13.15 -3.30
CA GLN A 371 -16.73 13.41 -2.49
C GLN A 371 -17.08 12.24 -1.58
N THR A 372 -17.00 11.01 -2.10
CA THR A 372 -17.23 9.77 -1.34
C THR A 372 -16.29 9.65 -0.15
N ASP A 373 -14.97 9.89 -0.36
CA ASP A 373 -13.99 9.84 0.73
C ASP A 373 -14.34 10.86 1.84
N ALA A 374 -14.67 12.10 1.46
CA ALA A 374 -15.02 13.15 2.40
C ALA A 374 -16.31 12.84 3.19
N GLU A 375 -17.37 12.36 2.50
CA GLU A 375 -18.64 11.95 3.10
C GLU A 375 -18.43 10.78 4.08
N ALA A 376 -17.79 9.70 3.62
CA ALA A 376 -17.59 8.50 4.42
C ALA A 376 -16.74 8.79 5.67
N ARG A 377 -15.71 9.63 5.57
CA ARG A 377 -14.95 10.10 6.74
C ARG A 377 -15.84 10.84 7.74
N THR A 378 -16.70 11.73 7.27
CA THR A 378 -17.61 12.48 8.13
C THR A 378 -18.59 11.56 8.86
N ILE A 379 -19.13 10.56 8.18
CA ILE A 379 -20.03 9.56 8.77
C ILE A 379 -19.27 8.73 9.83
N ALA A 380 -18.10 8.20 9.48
CA ALA A 380 -17.30 7.38 10.38
C ALA A 380 -16.88 8.15 11.65
N GLN A 381 -16.45 9.40 11.53
CA GLN A 381 -16.10 10.27 12.67
C GLN A 381 -17.28 10.46 13.63
N ARG A 382 -18.48 10.72 13.09
CA ARG A 382 -19.70 10.85 13.92
C ARG A 382 -20.07 9.55 14.65
N LEU A 383 -19.80 8.40 14.02
CA LEU A 383 -20.05 7.09 14.62
C LEU A 383 -19.06 6.79 15.75
N VAL A 384 -17.77 7.10 15.56
CA VAL A 384 -16.74 6.97 16.60
C VAL A 384 -17.10 7.81 17.82
N LEU A 385 -17.46 9.08 17.64
CA LEU A 385 -17.85 9.98 18.75
C LEU A 385 -19.04 9.44 19.55
N LYS A 386 -20.04 8.85 18.89
CA LYS A 386 -21.20 8.22 19.56
C LYS A 386 -20.83 6.98 20.37
N ALA A 387 -19.90 6.18 19.86
CA ALA A 387 -19.44 4.97 20.56
C ALA A 387 -18.58 5.29 21.80
N SER A 388 -17.90 6.43 21.82
CA SER A 388 -17.07 6.90 22.95
C SER A 388 -17.89 7.51 24.09
N THR A 389 -19.19 7.81 23.87
CA THR A 389 -20.10 8.40 24.86
C THR A 389 -21.02 7.39 25.54
N LEU A 390 -20.98 6.15 25.18
CA LEU A 390 -21.65 4.99 25.78
C LEU A 390 -20.68 4.12 26.56
#